data_0b3feb0b4be2400aa33070d9803b4c73
#
_entry.id   0b3feb0b4be2400aa33070d9803b4c73
#
_cell.length_a   1.000
_cell.length_b   1.000
_cell.length_c   1.000
_cell.angle_alpha   90.00
_cell.angle_beta   90.00
_cell.angle_gamma   90.00
#
_symmetry.space_group_name_H-M   'P 1'
#
loop_
_entity.id
_entity.type
_entity.pdbx_description
1 polymer ?
#
loop_
_entity_poly.entity_id
_entity_poly.type
_entity_poly.pdbx_seq_one_letter_code
_entity_poly.pdbx_strand_id
1 'polypeptide(L)'
;SSHQVKVNVMDASELYDPEFRELIKSKKPTVIIPVGSLEQHGAHLPITTDSDIVTEIASRLAKKCGFIVFPTVSYGVSFEHEPLFNTSLSSENFMQLLQTIIIDLLTHSLTSVIILNGHHGNVSDLEDLHSIFNDPHAERDEAAHLISRIRLQTCHYWKYMKHEFDHAGFVETSIMLAISDKVKMKKAKKGLIIENLSKLEQSAAKKLCTQPGGFPQVAKNGVWGDPTKATKKD
;
A
#
# COMPACT_ATOMS: atom_id res chain seq x y z
N SER A 1 19.54 26.62 28.78
CA SER A 1 18.67 26.88 27.63
C SER A 1 18.59 25.59 26.79
N SER A 2 17.52 24.82 27.00
CA SER A 2 17.23 23.64 26.23
C SER A 2 16.91 24.05 24.79
N HIS A 3 17.82 23.83 23.87
CA HIS A 3 17.54 23.87 22.44
C HIS A 3 16.60 22.72 22.16
N GLN A 4 15.29 22.94 22.10
CA GLN A 4 14.35 22.04 21.48
C GLN A 4 14.72 21.98 19.99
N VAL A 5 15.47 20.98 19.62
CA VAL A 5 15.62 20.61 18.23
C VAL A 5 14.21 20.28 17.72
N LYS A 6 13.63 21.19 16.92
CA LYS A 6 12.43 20.88 16.16
C LYS A 6 12.84 19.78 15.16
N VAL A 7 12.68 18.53 15.56
CA VAL A 7 12.88 17.39 14.67
C VAL A 7 11.69 17.40 13.72
N ASN A 8 11.88 18.05 12.58
CA ASN A 8 10.91 18.07 11.47
C ASN A 8 11.17 16.90 10.51
N VAL A 9 11.83 15.85 11.01
CA VAL A 9 12.22 14.67 10.23
C VAL A 9 11.05 13.71 10.22
N MET A 10 10.52 13.44 9.00
CA MET A 10 9.35 12.60 8.77
C MET A 10 9.70 11.30 8.01
N ASP A 11 10.97 11.11 7.63
CA ASP A 11 11.45 9.95 6.88
C ASP A 11 12.57 9.24 7.66
N ALA A 12 12.46 7.92 7.77
CA ALA A 12 13.45 7.10 8.48
C ALA A 12 14.85 7.19 7.89
N SER A 13 14.99 7.51 6.60
CA SER A 13 16.29 7.70 5.95
C SER A 13 17.10 8.89 6.48
N GLU A 14 16.44 9.81 7.20
CA GLU A 14 17.05 10.98 7.82
C GLU A 14 17.24 10.82 9.34
N LEU A 15 16.92 9.64 9.91
CA LEU A 15 17.02 9.36 11.33
C LEU A 15 18.28 8.53 11.65
N TYR A 16 18.94 8.90 12.74
CA TYR A 16 20.10 8.22 13.27
C TYR A 16 19.79 7.62 14.63
N ASP A 17 20.41 6.49 15.00
CA ASP A 17 20.01 5.70 16.16
C ASP A 17 19.92 6.48 17.48
N PRO A 18 20.91 7.26 17.91
CA PRO A 18 20.80 7.97 19.21
C PRO A 18 19.59 8.91 19.26
N GLU A 19 19.42 9.75 18.24
CA GLU A 19 18.33 10.71 18.14
C GLU A 19 16.97 10.02 17.98
N PHE A 20 16.92 8.93 17.23
CA PHE A 20 15.67 8.19 17.03
C PHE A 20 15.19 7.52 18.30
N ARG A 21 16.08 6.88 19.07
CA ARG A 21 15.72 6.31 20.38
C ARG A 21 15.22 7.37 21.36
N GLU A 22 15.81 8.53 21.36
CA GLU A 22 15.34 9.65 22.20
C GLU A 22 13.97 10.17 21.72
N LEU A 23 13.76 10.26 20.40
CA LEU A 23 12.48 10.61 19.80
C LEU A 23 11.36 9.63 20.21
N ILE A 24 11.65 8.34 20.17
CA ILE A 24 10.69 7.30 20.59
C ILE A 24 10.29 7.49 22.04
N LYS A 25 11.25 7.70 22.94
CA LYS A 25 10.99 7.92 24.38
C LYS A 25 10.14 9.16 24.63
N SER A 26 10.50 10.26 23.99
CA SER A 26 9.91 11.57 24.27
C SER A 26 8.58 11.80 23.56
N LYS A 27 8.39 11.26 22.34
CA LYS A 27 7.22 11.57 21.49
C LYS A 27 6.32 10.39 21.22
N LYS A 28 6.79 9.14 21.38
CA LYS A 28 6.03 7.91 21.05
C LYS A 28 5.40 8.01 19.64
N PRO A 29 6.19 8.22 18.60
CA PRO A 29 5.69 8.57 17.28
C PRO A 29 4.84 7.44 16.67
N THR A 30 3.92 7.82 15.78
CA THR A 30 3.25 6.88 14.89
C THR A 30 4.14 6.64 13.67
N VAL A 31 4.30 5.38 13.30
CA VAL A 31 5.07 4.95 12.13
C VAL A 31 4.12 4.56 11.01
N ILE A 32 4.42 4.99 9.79
CA ILE A 32 3.75 4.53 8.58
C ILE A 32 4.67 3.55 7.85
N ILE A 33 4.18 2.36 7.56
CA ILE A 33 4.83 1.38 6.68
C ILE A 33 4.03 1.35 5.38
N PRO A 34 4.55 1.95 4.29
CA PRO A 34 3.91 1.83 2.99
C PRO A 34 4.10 0.42 2.44
N VAL A 35 3.08 -0.13 1.79
CA VAL A 35 3.12 -1.45 1.19
C VAL A 35 2.58 -1.37 -0.23
N GLY A 36 3.38 -1.79 -1.20
CA GLY A 36 3.03 -1.82 -2.62
C GLY A 36 3.07 -3.23 -3.19
N SER A 37 3.48 -3.31 -4.44
CA SER A 37 3.76 -4.54 -5.18
C SER A 37 4.71 -4.26 -6.33
N LEU A 38 5.19 -5.31 -6.98
CA LEU A 38 6.01 -5.22 -8.19
C LEU A 38 5.32 -6.03 -9.30
N GLU A 39 4.58 -5.34 -10.18
CA GLU A 39 3.72 -5.96 -11.15
C GLU A 39 3.47 -5.07 -12.37
N GLN A 40 2.97 -5.66 -13.43
CA GLN A 40 2.60 -4.95 -14.65
C GLN A 40 1.55 -3.85 -14.39
N HIS A 41 1.67 -2.73 -15.08
CA HIS A 41 0.71 -1.61 -15.09
C HIS A 41 0.49 -1.11 -16.51
N GLY A 42 0.11 -2.02 -17.43
CA GLY A 42 -0.02 -1.69 -18.83
C GLY A 42 1.31 -1.29 -19.47
N ALA A 43 1.24 -0.75 -20.70
CA ALA A 43 2.44 -0.35 -21.44
C ALA A 43 2.96 1.04 -21.08
N HIS A 44 2.22 1.81 -20.27
CA HIS A 44 2.43 3.23 -20.04
C HIS A 44 2.89 3.61 -18.63
N LEU A 45 2.69 2.76 -17.64
CA LEU A 45 3.14 2.96 -16.27
C LEU A 45 4.27 2.00 -15.89
N PRO A 46 5.17 2.40 -14.97
CA PRO A 46 6.22 1.53 -14.46
C PRO A 46 5.65 0.32 -13.69
N ILE A 47 6.40 -0.76 -13.65
CA ILE A 47 6.06 -1.93 -12.82
C ILE A 47 6.16 -1.66 -11.31
N THR A 48 6.67 -0.51 -10.90
CA THR A 48 6.77 -0.03 -9.51
C THR A 48 5.64 0.89 -9.10
N THR A 49 4.62 1.08 -9.94
CA THR A 49 3.57 2.09 -9.77
C THR A 49 2.93 2.06 -8.38
N ASP A 50 2.53 0.90 -7.88
CA ASP A 50 1.91 0.77 -6.56
C ASP A 50 2.81 1.28 -5.44
N SER A 51 4.09 0.91 -5.50
CA SER A 51 5.09 1.36 -4.52
C SER A 51 5.40 2.86 -4.66
N ASP A 52 5.48 3.38 -5.87
CA ASP A 52 5.74 4.81 -6.13
C ASP A 52 4.59 5.67 -5.58
N ILE A 53 3.35 5.29 -5.85
CA ILE A 53 2.16 6.01 -5.39
C ILE A 53 2.06 5.98 -3.85
N VAL A 54 2.14 4.79 -3.25
CA VAL A 54 1.96 4.66 -1.81
C VAL A 54 3.09 5.33 -1.02
N THR A 55 4.30 5.33 -1.54
CA THR A 55 5.45 6.02 -0.93
C THR A 55 5.22 7.53 -0.90
N GLU A 56 4.75 8.11 -1.99
CA GLU A 56 4.46 9.55 -2.06
C GLU A 56 3.29 9.94 -1.14
N ILE A 57 2.22 9.16 -1.11
CA ILE A 57 1.08 9.41 -0.21
C ILE A 57 1.53 9.33 1.24
N ALA A 58 2.33 8.32 1.61
CA ALA A 58 2.88 8.18 2.96
C ALA A 58 3.73 9.39 3.35
N SER A 59 4.58 9.87 2.46
CA SER A 59 5.42 11.07 2.70
C SER A 59 4.57 12.31 2.97
N ARG A 60 3.53 12.54 2.17
CA ARG A 60 2.62 13.68 2.37
C ARG A 60 1.82 13.57 3.66
N LEU A 61 1.34 12.37 3.97
CA LEU A 61 0.59 12.10 5.20
C LEU A 61 1.46 12.33 6.43
N ALA A 62 2.69 11.83 6.41
CA ALA A 62 3.66 12.02 7.50
C ALA A 62 3.95 13.50 7.76
N LYS A 63 4.19 14.28 6.72
CA LYS A 63 4.41 15.74 6.83
C LYS A 63 3.21 16.45 7.45
N LYS A 64 2.01 16.03 7.09
CA LYS A 64 0.76 16.64 7.58
C LYS A 64 0.44 16.27 9.02
N CYS A 65 0.71 15.03 9.42
CA CYS A 65 0.30 14.47 10.71
C CYS A 65 1.44 14.37 11.74
N GLY A 66 2.68 14.61 11.36
CA GLY A 66 3.84 14.43 12.23
C GLY A 66 4.20 12.97 12.45
N PHE A 67 3.89 12.10 11.50
CA PHE A 67 4.24 10.68 11.52
C PHE A 67 5.62 10.43 10.92
N ILE A 68 6.16 9.24 11.12
CA ILE A 68 7.44 8.82 10.55
C ILE A 68 7.18 7.76 9.49
N VAL A 69 7.70 7.98 8.27
CA VAL A 69 7.64 7.00 7.18
C VAL A 69 8.81 6.05 7.28
N PHE A 70 8.52 4.76 7.31
CA PHE A 70 9.49 3.69 7.19
C PHE A 70 9.67 3.27 5.73
N PRO A 71 10.73 2.51 5.41
CA PRO A 71 10.95 2.03 4.05
C PRO A 71 9.74 1.28 3.51
N THR A 72 9.41 1.53 2.24
CA THR A 72 8.30 0.87 1.57
C THR A 72 8.59 -0.62 1.37
N VAL A 73 7.61 -1.46 1.74
CA VAL A 73 7.60 -2.88 1.36
C VAL A 73 7.08 -2.96 -0.07
N SER A 74 7.99 -3.15 -1.03
CA SER A 74 7.69 -3.07 -2.46
C SER A 74 7.29 -4.40 -3.09
N TYR A 75 7.18 -5.45 -2.31
CA TYR A 75 6.73 -6.77 -2.74
C TYR A 75 5.46 -7.14 -1.99
N GLY A 76 4.42 -7.53 -2.74
CA GLY A 76 3.13 -7.90 -2.22
C GLY A 76 2.59 -9.18 -2.84
N VAL A 77 1.29 -9.38 -2.76
CA VAL A 77 0.58 -10.54 -3.31
C VAL A 77 -0.08 -10.14 -4.62
N SER A 78 0.45 -10.62 -5.76
CA SER A 78 0.06 -10.18 -7.11
C SER A 78 0.00 -11.30 -8.15
N PHE A 79 -0.26 -12.52 -7.71
CA PHE A 79 -0.33 -13.71 -8.58
C PHE A 79 -1.48 -13.67 -9.62
N GLU A 80 -2.45 -12.78 -9.42
CA GLU A 80 -3.56 -12.56 -10.35
C GLU A 80 -3.11 -12.02 -11.72
N HIS A 81 -1.94 -11.40 -11.80
CA HIS A 81 -1.42 -10.78 -13.02
C HIS A 81 -0.75 -11.77 -14.00
N GLU A 82 -0.50 -13.01 -13.60
CA GLU A 82 0.09 -14.01 -14.49
C GLU A 82 -0.76 -14.22 -15.76
N PRO A 83 -0.14 -14.42 -16.94
CA PRO A 83 1.29 -14.50 -17.26
C PRO A 83 1.96 -13.14 -17.54
N LEU A 84 1.31 -12.01 -17.31
CA LEU A 84 1.95 -10.71 -17.38
C LEU A 84 2.95 -10.58 -16.22
N PHE A 85 3.93 -9.68 -16.35
CA PHE A 85 4.98 -9.56 -15.35
C PHE A 85 4.42 -9.24 -13.97
N ASN A 86 4.83 -10.03 -12.99
CA ASN A 86 4.64 -9.81 -11.57
C ASN A 86 5.72 -10.55 -10.76
N THR A 87 5.92 -10.12 -9.54
CA THR A 87 6.66 -10.87 -8.51
C THR A 87 5.79 -10.92 -7.28
N SER A 88 5.19 -12.08 -7.02
CA SER A 88 4.25 -12.28 -5.93
C SER A 88 4.88 -13.00 -4.76
N LEU A 89 4.64 -12.50 -3.55
CA LEU A 89 4.76 -13.31 -2.34
C LEU A 89 3.53 -14.23 -2.21
N SER A 90 3.67 -15.34 -1.51
CA SER A 90 2.49 -16.05 -1.00
C SER A 90 1.85 -15.21 0.13
N SER A 91 0.55 -15.37 0.36
CA SER A 91 -0.15 -14.74 1.48
C SER A 91 0.54 -15.04 2.82
N GLU A 92 0.96 -16.29 3.03
CA GLU A 92 1.67 -16.70 4.24
C GLU A 92 2.98 -15.92 4.44
N ASN A 93 3.83 -15.85 3.41
CA ASN A 93 5.11 -15.13 3.48
C ASN A 93 4.92 -13.63 3.65
N PHE A 94 3.91 -13.05 2.98
CA PHE A 94 3.57 -11.64 3.10
C PHE A 94 3.10 -11.29 4.51
N MET A 95 2.19 -12.08 5.08
CA MET A 95 1.71 -11.94 6.45
C MET A 95 2.85 -12.09 7.45
N GLN A 96 3.69 -13.12 7.30
CA GLN A 96 4.81 -13.37 8.19
C GLN A 96 5.84 -12.23 8.16
N LEU A 97 6.14 -11.69 6.97
CA LEU A 97 7.03 -10.54 6.83
C LEU A 97 6.52 -9.34 7.64
N LEU A 98 5.26 -8.97 7.45
CA LEU A 98 4.67 -7.81 8.12
C LEU A 98 4.53 -8.03 9.63
N GLN A 99 4.08 -9.20 10.05
CA GLN A 99 4.00 -9.56 11.48
C GLN A 99 5.37 -9.44 12.15
N THR A 100 6.42 -9.98 11.53
CA THR A 100 7.78 -9.93 12.07
C THR A 100 8.24 -8.49 12.23
N ILE A 101 8.05 -7.64 11.22
CA ILE A 101 8.44 -6.22 11.28
C ILE A 101 7.68 -5.52 12.43
N ILE A 102 6.36 -5.68 12.49
CA ILE A 102 5.52 -4.98 13.47
C ILE A 102 5.83 -5.42 14.91
N ILE A 103 6.00 -6.72 15.14
CA ILE A 103 6.32 -7.26 16.47
C ILE A 103 7.72 -6.79 16.90
N ASP A 104 8.68 -6.74 16.00
CA ASP A 104 10.03 -6.26 16.33
C ASP A 104 10.03 -4.77 16.70
N LEU A 105 9.18 -3.94 16.08
CA LEU A 105 9.02 -2.54 16.46
C LEU A 105 8.56 -2.37 17.92
N LEU A 106 7.77 -3.30 18.44
CA LEU A 106 7.34 -3.29 19.83
C LEU A 106 8.53 -3.41 20.80
N THR A 107 9.57 -4.14 20.45
CA THR A 107 10.79 -4.25 21.28
C THR A 107 11.46 -2.90 21.49
N HIS A 108 11.26 -1.98 20.56
CA HIS A 108 11.72 -0.59 20.59
C HIS A 108 10.67 0.39 21.13
N SER A 109 9.56 -0.09 21.69
CA SER A 109 8.46 0.74 22.21
C SER A 109 7.71 1.56 21.14
N LEU A 110 7.80 1.16 19.89
CA LEU A 110 6.97 1.68 18.80
C LEU A 110 5.67 0.87 18.74
N THR A 111 4.60 1.45 19.29
CA THR A 111 3.32 0.77 19.48
C THR A 111 2.19 1.31 18.62
N SER A 112 2.44 2.34 17.84
CA SER A 112 1.45 2.93 16.93
C SER A 112 1.93 2.79 15.49
N VAL A 113 1.31 1.90 14.73
CA VAL A 113 1.72 1.53 13.38
C VAL A 113 0.54 1.67 12.42
N ILE A 114 0.77 2.33 11.30
CA ILE A 114 -0.15 2.40 10.17
C ILE A 114 0.49 1.68 8.99
N ILE A 115 -0.20 0.67 8.47
CA ILE A 115 0.12 0.12 7.15
C ILE A 115 -0.71 0.86 6.12
N LEU A 116 -0.03 1.55 5.21
CA LEU A 116 -0.66 2.23 4.09
C LEU A 116 -0.49 1.38 2.83
N ASN A 117 -1.59 0.90 2.30
CA ASN A 117 -1.60 -0.03 1.17
C ASN A 117 -1.82 0.68 -0.16
N GLY A 118 -0.96 0.36 -1.13
CA GLY A 118 -1.01 0.84 -2.51
C GLY A 118 -1.41 -0.22 -3.53
N HIS A 119 -1.67 -1.48 -3.12
CA HIS A 119 -1.97 -2.59 -4.02
C HIS A 119 -3.24 -3.34 -3.60
N HIS A 120 -4.18 -3.51 -4.53
CA HIS A 120 -5.47 -4.16 -4.25
C HIS A 120 -5.32 -5.63 -3.83
N GLY A 121 -4.38 -6.36 -4.41
CA GLY A 121 -4.12 -7.76 -4.08
C GLY A 121 -3.68 -8.01 -2.63
N ASN A 122 -3.22 -6.98 -1.92
CA ASN A 122 -2.84 -7.07 -0.52
C ASN A 122 -4.02 -6.96 0.46
N VAL A 123 -5.22 -6.54 0.00
CA VAL A 123 -6.33 -6.14 0.87
C VAL A 123 -6.72 -7.24 1.85
N SER A 124 -6.98 -8.46 1.35
CA SER A 124 -7.43 -9.57 2.20
C SER A 124 -6.45 -9.89 3.31
N ASP A 125 -5.17 -10.01 2.97
CA ASP A 125 -4.13 -10.32 3.95
C ASP A 125 -3.95 -9.19 4.98
N LEU A 126 -4.08 -7.93 4.55
CA LEU A 126 -3.99 -6.79 5.48
C LEU A 126 -5.20 -6.66 6.38
N GLU A 127 -6.39 -7.04 5.94
CA GLU A 127 -7.59 -7.12 6.77
C GLU A 127 -7.46 -8.24 7.81
N ASP A 128 -6.91 -9.39 7.42
CA ASP A 128 -6.59 -10.49 8.35
C ASP A 128 -5.52 -10.07 9.37
N LEU A 129 -4.47 -9.40 8.92
CA LEU A 129 -3.43 -8.86 9.79
C LEU A 129 -4.01 -7.87 10.82
N HIS A 130 -4.85 -6.95 10.36
CA HIS A 130 -5.55 -6.02 11.25
C HIS A 130 -6.36 -6.75 12.32
N SER A 131 -7.08 -7.80 11.93
CA SER A 131 -7.90 -8.61 12.85
C SER A 131 -7.04 -9.32 13.91
N ILE A 132 -5.88 -9.85 13.52
CA ILE A 132 -4.94 -10.51 14.45
C ILE A 132 -4.45 -9.53 15.53
N PHE A 133 -4.04 -8.33 15.13
CA PHE A 133 -3.48 -7.32 16.04
C PHE A 133 -4.54 -6.60 16.89
N ASN A 134 -5.79 -6.65 16.50
CA ASN A 134 -6.91 -6.00 17.19
C ASN A 134 -7.93 -7.01 17.74
N ASP A 135 -7.53 -8.24 17.98
CA ASP A 135 -8.40 -9.27 18.57
C ASP A 135 -8.77 -8.89 20.03
N PRO A 136 -10.05 -8.67 20.33
CA PRO A 136 -10.49 -8.32 21.66
C PRO A 136 -10.34 -9.47 22.68
N HIS A 137 -10.04 -10.68 22.21
CA HIS A 137 -9.83 -11.86 23.05
C HIS A 137 -8.36 -12.21 23.26
N ALA A 138 -7.44 -11.38 22.77
CA ALA A 138 -5.99 -11.58 22.85
C ALA A 138 -5.43 -11.65 24.28
N GLU A 139 -6.19 -11.27 25.30
CA GLU A 139 -5.73 -11.30 26.71
C GLU A 139 -5.56 -12.71 27.31
N ARG A 140 -5.93 -13.77 26.57
CA ARG A 140 -5.93 -15.15 27.05
C ARG A 140 -4.61 -15.89 26.93
N ASP A 141 -3.68 -15.35 26.16
CA ASP A 141 -2.37 -15.93 25.88
C ASP A 141 -1.30 -14.85 26.01
N GLU A 142 -0.14 -15.19 26.56
CA GLU A 142 0.98 -14.27 26.79
C GLU A 142 1.47 -13.63 25.48
N ALA A 143 1.56 -14.41 24.39
CA ALA A 143 1.94 -13.90 23.08
C ALA A 143 0.88 -12.94 22.52
N ALA A 144 -0.39 -13.28 22.66
CA ALA A 144 -1.50 -12.44 22.23
C ALA A 144 -1.60 -11.15 23.07
N HIS A 145 -1.32 -11.22 24.37
CA HIS A 145 -1.24 -10.05 25.24
C HIS A 145 -0.11 -9.09 24.77
N LEU A 146 1.05 -9.62 24.36
CA LEU A 146 2.13 -8.81 23.83
C LEU A 146 1.70 -8.07 22.54
N ILE A 147 1.03 -8.79 21.63
CA ILE A 147 0.53 -8.25 20.36
C ILE A 147 -0.53 -7.16 20.60
N SER A 148 -1.40 -7.31 21.60
CA SER A 148 -2.45 -6.34 21.93
C SER A 148 -1.92 -4.97 22.36
N ARG A 149 -0.63 -4.86 22.68
CA ARG A 149 0.01 -3.56 22.97
C ARG A 149 0.25 -2.71 21.73
N ILE A 150 0.13 -3.30 20.53
CA ILE A 150 0.31 -2.61 19.27
C ILE A 150 -1.05 -2.13 18.78
N ARG A 151 -1.15 -0.83 18.53
CA ARG A 151 -2.28 -0.24 17.82
C ARG A 151 -1.95 -0.24 16.33
N LEU A 152 -2.45 -1.24 15.62
CA LEU A 152 -2.29 -1.38 14.18
C LEU A 152 -3.51 -0.82 13.46
N GLN A 153 -3.28 0.03 12.48
CA GLN A 153 -4.28 0.45 11.49
C GLN A 153 -3.83 0.06 10.10
N THR A 154 -4.75 -0.40 9.27
CA THR A 154 -4.53 -0.66 7.86
C THR A 154 -5.38 0.29 7.04
N CYS A 155 -4.76 0.99 6.11
CA CYS A 155 -5.41 1.99 5.27
C CYS A 155 -5.16 1.66 3.80
N HIS A 156 -6.22 1.55 3.01
CA HIS A 156 -6.15 1.44 1.55
C HIS A 156 -6.42 2.83 0.98
N TYR A 157 -5.44 3.48 0.34
CA TYR A 157 -5.54 4.90 0.02
C TYR A 157 -6.76 5.24 -0.85
N TRP A 158 -7.15 4.36 -1.76
CA TRP A 158 -8.27 4.57 -2.68
C TRP A 158 -9.63 4.62 -2.01
N LYS A 159 -9.79 4.09 -0.80
CA LYS A 159 -11.05 4.21 -0.03
C LYS A 159 -11.37 5.66 0.37
N TYR A 160 -10.40 6.56 0.28
CA TYR A 160 -10.54 7.99 0.61
C TYR A 160 -10.59 8.89 -0.62
N MET A 161 -10.66 8.31 -1.81
CA MET A 161 -10.72 9.03 -3.08
C MET A 161 -12.16 9.20 -3.55
N LYS A 162 -12.39 10.22 -4.40
CA LYS A 162 -13.69 10.46 -5.02
C LYS A 162 -14.01 9.52 -6.19
N HIS A 163 -12.97 8.97 -6.82
CA HIS A 163 -13.08 8.08 -7.96
C HIS A 163 -13.01 6.62 -7.52
N GLU A 164 -13.70 5.75 -8.25
CA GLU A 164 -13.53 4.31 -8.06
C GLU A 164 -12.10 3.90 -8.42
N PHE A 165 -11.58 2.93 -7.68
CA PHE A 165 -10.26 2.38 -7.92
C PHE A 165 -10.22 1.63 -9.24
N ASP A 166 -9.13 1.83 -10.00
CA ASP A 166 -8.83 1.13 -11.23
C ASP A 166 -7.44 0.48 -11.18
N HIS A 167 -7.00 -0.16 -12.26
CA HIS A 167 -5.64 -0.68 -12.37
C HIS A 167 -5.00 -0.18 -13.66
N ALA A 168 -3.96 0.62 -13.53
CA ALA A 168 -3.30 1.30 -14.64
C ALA A 168 -4.29 2.12 -15.51
N GLY A 169 -5.43 2.49 -14.95
CA GLY A 169 -6.49 3.24 -15.60
C GLY A 169 -6.34 4.75 -15.40
N PHE A 170 -7.48 5.43 -15.36
CA PHE A 170 -7.53 6.88 -15.19
C PHE A 170 -6.92 7.35 -13.86
N VAL A 171 -7.26 6.69 -12.75
CA VAL A 171 -6.87 7.11 -11.39
C VAL A 171 -5.37 6.98 -11.19
N GLU A 172 -4.82 5.77 -11.34
CA GLU A 172 -3.39 5.55 -11.12
C GLU A 172 -2.54 6.33 -12.12
N THR A 173 -2.97 6.44 -13.38
CA THR A 173 -2.26 7.24 -14.37
C THR A 173 -2.26 8.73 -14.02
N SER A 174 -3.38 9.28 -13.55
CA SER A 174 -3.45 10.68 -13.10
C SER A 174 -2.54 10.94 -11.90
N ILE A 175 -2.54 10.05 -10.92
CA ILE A 175 -1.65 10.16 -9.77
C ILE A 175 -0.19 10.13 -10.23
N MET A 176 0.18 9.15 -11.06
CA MET A 176 1.56 9.03 -11.55
C MET A 176 2.00 10.23 -12.39
N LEU A 177 1.11 10.82 -13.19
CA LEU A 177 1.39 12.07 -13.89
C LEU A 177 1.68 13.23 -12.95
N ALA A 178 1.03 13.25 -11.78
CA ALA A 178 1.22 14.31 -10.78
C ALA A 178 2.52 14.16 -9.98
N ILE A 179 3.00 12.93 -9.76
CA ILE A 179 4.14 12.64 -8.86
C ILE A 179 5.42 12.22 -9.59
N SER A 180 5.35 11.93 -10.89
CA SER A 180 6.45 11.33 -11.65
C SER A 180 6.47 11.80 -13.10
N ASP A 181 7.63 11.76 -13.73
CA ASP A 181 7.85 11.97 -15.15
C ASP A 181 7.94 10.66 -15.98
N LYS A 182 7.70 9.51 -15.31
CA LYS A 182 7.90 8.18 -15.90
C LYS A 182 6.72 7.68 -16.76
N VAL A 183 5.61 8.41 -16.79
CA VAL A 183 4.41 8.00 -17.55
C VAL A 183 4.62 8.15 -19.05
N LYS A 184 4.39 7.07 -19.79
CA LYS A 184 4.50 7.05 -21.27
C LYS A 184 3.12 7.18 -21.91
N MET A 185 2.50 8.37 -21.83
CA MET A 185 1.11 8.60 -22.30
C MET A 185 0.87 8.15 -23.76
N LYS A 186 1.86 8.25 -24.65
CA LYS A 186 1.76 7.74 -26.02
C LYS A 186 1.50 6.22 -26.10
N LYS A 187 1.79 5.48 -25.04
CA LYS A 187 1.55 4.03 -24.94
C LYS A 187 0.30 3.67 -24.14
N ALA A 188 -0.39 4.66 -23.57
CA ALA A 188 -1.63 4.44 -22.86
C ALA A 188 -2.73 3.96 -23.81
N LYS A 189 -3.39 2.88 -23.43
CA LYS A 189 -4.52 2.29 -24.18
C LYS A 189 -5.64 1.94 -23.20
N LYS A 190 -6.87 2.20 -23.65
CA LYS A 190 -8.07 1.78 -22.92
C LYS A 190 -8.05 0.29 -22.67
N GLY A 191 -8.36 -0.09 -21.44
CA GLY A 191 -8.47 -1.48 -21.00
C GLY A 191 -9.91 -1.92 -20.82
N LEU A 192 -10.14 -2.74 -19.79
CA LEU A 192 -11.48 -3.16 -19.40
C LEU A 192 -12.27 -1.96 -18.88
N ILE A 193 -13.41 -1.69 -19.49
CA ILE A 193 -14.43 -0.74 -19.00
C ILE A 193 -15.56 -1.57 -18.43
N ILE A 194 -15.55 -1.73 -17.12
CA ILE A 194 -16.49 -2.65 -16.44
C ILE A 194 -17.94 -2.20 -16.59
N GLU A 195 -18.19 -0.91 -16.72
CA GLU A 195 -19.51 -0.33 -16.89
C GLU A 195 -20.19 -0.74 -18.22
N ASN A 196 -19.38 -1.19 -19.20
CA ASN A 196 -19.88 -1.70 -20.48
C ASN A 196 -20.38 -3.14 -20.38
N LEU A 197 -20.19 -3.81 -19.25
CA LEU A 197 -20.61 -5.18 -18.99
C LEU A 197 -21.97 -5.20 -18.28
N SER A 198 -22.74 -6.26 -18.49
CA SER A 198 -23.93 -6.52 -17.68
C SER A 198 -23.55 -6.75 -16.20
N LYS A 199 -24.50 -6.57 -15.28
CA LYS A 199 -24.22 -6.78 -13.84
C LYS A 199 -23.68 -8.18 -13.52
N LEU A 200 -24.16 -9.19 -14.23
CA LEU A 200 -23.69 -10.57 -14.07
C LEU A 200 -22.22 -10.70 -14.53
N GLU A 201 -21.91 -10.15 -15.69
CA GLU A 201 -20.54 -10.14 -16.23
C GLU A 201 -19.59 -9.31 -15.34
N GLN A 202 -20.04 -8.19 -14.80
CA GLN A 202 -19.26 -7.39 -13.84
C GLN A 202 -18.91 -8.21 -12.59
N SER A 203 -19.88 -8.93 -12.03
CA SER A 203 -19.67 -9.80 -10.87
C SER A 203 -18.67 -10.92 -11.19
N ALA A 204 -18.84 -11.57 -12.34
CA ALA A 204 -17.93 -12.61 -12.79
C ALA A 204 -16.50 -12.09 -13.02
N ALA A 205 -16.35 -10.92 -13.66
CA ALA A 205 -15.05 -10.28 -13.89
C ALA A 205 -14.36 -9.92 -12.58
N LYS A 206 -15.08 -9.33 -11.62
CA LYS A 206 -14.55 -8.97 -10.29
C LYS A 206 -14.07 -10.20 -9.51
N LYS A 207 -14.78 -11.33 -9.62
CA LYS A 207 -14.37 -12.59 -8.99
C LYS A 207 -13.15 -13.20 -9.68
N LEU A 208 -13.12 -13.21 -11.01
CA LEU A 208 -12.04 -13.81 -11.78
C LEU A 208 -10.74 -13.03 -11.66
N CYS A 209 -10.78 -11.70 -11.66
CA CYS A 209 -9.57 -10.87 -11.64
C CYS A 209 -8.72 -11.00 -10.35
N THR A 210 -9.27 -11.60 -9.30
CA THR A 210 -8.54 -11.87 -8.04
C THR A 210 -8.00 -13.30 -7.95
N GLN A 211 -8.29 -14.14 -8.94
CA GLN A 211 -7.76 -15.52 -8.98
C GLN A 211 -6.38 -15.57 -9.63
N PRO A 212 -5.54 -16.58 -9.35
CA PRO A 212 -4.26 -16.74 -10.01
C PRO A 212 -4.41 -16.71 -11.53
N GLY A 213 -3.67 -15.81 -12.20
CA GLY A 213 -3.75 -15.60 -13.65
C GLY A 213 -5.10 -15.10 -14.16
N GLY A 214 -5.97 -14.63 -13.29
CA GLY A 214 -7.33 -14.21 -13.66
C GLY A 214 -7.42 -12.80 -14.23
N PHE A 215 -6.54 -11.91 -13.80
CA PHE A 215 -6.63 -10.50 -14.22
C PHE A 215 -6.49 -10.30 -15.74
N PRO A 216 -5.49 -10.90 -16.45
CA PRO A 216 -5.39 -10.75 -17.90
C PRO A 216 -6.50 -11.44 -18.69
N GLN A 217 -7.27 -12.35 -18.06
CA GLN A 217 -8.42 -12.97 -18.71
C GLN A 217 -9.56 -11.97 -18.88
N VAL A 218 -9.70 -11.02 -17.97
CA VAL A 218 -10.71 -9.94 -18.06
C VAL A 218 -10.14 -8.63 -18.60
N ALA A 219 -8.90 -8.31 -18.29
CA ALA A 219 -8.19 -7.11 -18.74
C ALA A 219 -6.96 -7.49 -19.57
N LYS A 220 -7.18 -7.88 -20.84
CA LYS A 220 -6.18 -8.52 -21.73
C LYS A 220 -4.89 -7.73 -21.91
N ASN A 221 -4.96 -6.39 -21.90
CA ASN A 221 -3.78 -5.52 -22.01
C ASN A 221 -3.21 -5.09 -20.65
N GLY A 222 -3.66 -5.70 -19.57
CA GLY A 222 -3.22 -5.40 -18.21
C GLY A 222 -3.79 -4.09 -17.64
N VAL A 223 -4.82 -3.51 -18.26
CA VAL A 223 -5.44 -2.25 -17.84
C VAL A 223 -6.90 -2.44 -17.50
N TRP A 224 -7.30 -1.99 -16.32
CA TRP A 224 -8.71 -1.85 -15.92
C TRP A 224 -9.03 -0.37 -15.82
N GLY A 225 -9.84 0.16 -16.74
CA GLY A 225 -10.16 1.57 -16.86
C GLY A 225 -9.64 2.22 -18.14
N ASP A 226 -9.71 3.53 -18.22
CA ASP A 226 -9.28 4.32 -19.37
C ASP A 226 -8.20 5.35 -19.01
N PRO A 227 -6.91 5.02 -19.16
CA PRO A 227 -5.83 5.95 -18.86
C PRO A 227 -5.66 7.08 -19.89
N THR A 228 -6.31 6.98 -21.06
CA THR A 228 -6.07 7.93 -22.16
C THR A 228 -6.56 9.35 -21.85
N LYS A 229 -7.44 9.50 -20.87
CA LYS A 229 -8.00 10.77 -20.41
C LYS A 229 -7.34 11.32 -19.14
N ALA A 230 -6.38 10.61 -18.58
CA ALA A 230 -5.72 10.99 -17.33
C ALA A 230 -4.94 12.31 -17.51
N THR A 231 -4.98 13.15 -16.48
CA THR A 231 -4.23 14.42 -16.42
C THR A 231 -3.62 14.64 -15.03
N LYS A 232 -2.64 15.55 -14.94
CA LYS A 232 -2.03 15.96 -13.66
C LYS A 232 -3.00 16.70 -12.73
N LYS A 233 -4.12 17.18 -13.26
CA LYS A 233 -5.08 18.03 -12.52
C LYS A 233 -6.15 17.23 -11.83
N ASP A 234 -6.30 15.97 -12.22
CA ASP A 234 -7.30 15.05 -11.67
C ASP A 234 -6.75 14.34 -10.44
#